data_60392ec85c7338dac678d0a9c8ad24bf
#
_entry.id   60392ec85c7338dac678d0a9c8ad24bf
#
_cell.length_a   1.000
_cell.length_b   1.000
_cell.length_c   1.000
_cell.angle_alpha   90.00
_cell.angle_beta   90.00
_cell.angle_gamma   90.00
#
_symmetry.space_group_name_H-M   'P 1'
#
loop_
_entity.id
_entity.type
_entity.pdbx_description
1 polymer ?
#
loop_
_entity_poly.entity_id
_entity_poly.type
_entity_poly.pdbx_seq_one_letter_code
_entity_poly.pdbx_strand_id
1 'polypeptide(L)'
;ERNYDRPARTFNREERGGDRPARSFNRDERNNDRGFKGGAKRTGAPKRDEKPRSYPKFNPSQSTGEIRLNRFISQSGVCSRREADDFILAGVVTVNGQVVTELGTKILPTDEVRFHDEKLQGEKNVYLVLNKPKGYVTSLEDPHAEKTVMDLVKNACTERVYPVGRLDKNSLGLLLITNDGDITRQLTHPS
;
A
#
# COMPACT_ATOMS: atom_id res chain seq x y z
N GLU A 1 42.77 -23.57 -4.40
CA GLU A 1 42.80 -24.09 -3.02
C GLU A 1 43.20 -22.96 -2.06
N ARG A 2 42.24 -22.28 -1.43
CA ARG A 2 42.44 -21.44 -0.23
C ARG A 2 41.31 -21.74 0.73
N ASN A 3 41.66 -22.56 1.71
CA ASN A 3 40.91 -22.87 2.91
C ASN A 3 40.78 -21.59 3.75
N TYR A 4 39.56 -21.21 4.12
CA TYR A 4 39.27 -20.25 5.18
C TYR A 4 38.47 -20.91 6.29
N ASP A 5 39.22 -21.49 7.23
CA ASP A 5 38.74 -21.87 8.54
C ASP A 5 38.50 -20.59 9.37
N ARG A 6 37.24 -20.34 9.76
CA ARG A 6 36.89 -19.39 10.80
C ARG A 6 36.36 -20.14 12.00
N PRO A 7 36.96 -19.98 13.19
CA PRO A 7 36.49 -20.65 14.42
C PRO A 7 35.14 -20.07 14.89
N ALA A 8 34.27 -20.96 15.33
CA ALA A 8 32.99 -20.64 15.94
C ALA A 8 33.19 -19.88 17.27
N ARG A 9 32.52 -18.73 17.40
CA ARG A 9 32.45 -18.00 18.68
C ARG A 9 31.36 -18.63 19.53
N THR A 10 31.78 -19.31 20.59
CA THR A 10 30.92 -19.73 21.71
C THR A 10 30.57 -18.53 22.56
N PHE A 11 29.28 -18.20 22.65
CA PHE A 11 28.75 -17.22 23.61
C PHE A 11 28.50 -17.91 24.94
N ASN A 12 29.35 -17.63 25.94
CA ASN A 12 29.09 -17.95 27.34
C ASN A 12 27.97 -17.04 27.86
N ARG A 13 26.88 -17.68 28.26
CA ARG A 13 25.74 -17.04 28.94
C ARG A 13 26.02 -17.14 30.46
N GLU A 14 26.65 -16.10 31.00
CA GLU A 14 26.74 -15.93 32.45
C GLU A 14 25.38 -15.44 32.99
N GLU A 15 24.87 -16.21 33.91
CA GLU A 15 23.71 -15.95 34.75
C GLU A 15 23.96 -14.72 35.62
N ARG A 16 23.16 -13.68 35.47
CA ARG A 16 22.98 -12.66 36.50
C ARG A 16 21.55 -12.73 37.01
N GLY A 17 21.40 -13.48 38.11
CA GLY A 17 20.28 -13.38 39.00
C GLY A 17 20.19 -11.96 39.58
N GLY A 18 19.04 -11.33 39.44
CA GLY A 18 18.70 -10.06 40.05
C GLY A 18 17.27 -10.13 40.51
N ASP A 19 17.08 -10.40 41.80
CA ASP A 19 15.82 -10.37 42.54
C ASP A 19 15.13 -9.01 42.34
N ARG A 20 13.92 -9.01 41.75
CA ARG A 20 12.98 -7.90 41.83
C ARG A 20 11.86 -8.31 42.78
N PRO A 21 11.61 -7.55 43.89
CA PRO A 21 10.53 -7.86 44.81
C PRO A 21 9.15 -7.62 44.14
N ALA A 22 8.28 -8.59 44.34
CA ALA A 22 6.87 -8.51 43.94
C ALA A 22 6.17 -7.39 44.72
N ARG A 23 5.57 -6.44 44.02
CA ARG A 23 4.65 -5.45 44.61
C ARG A 23 3.30 -6.12 44.85
N SER A 24 3.01 -6.39 46.11
CA SER A 24 1.68 -6.78 46.58
C SER A 24 0.74 -5.59 46.48
N PHE A 25 -0.35 -5.73 45.73
CA PHE A 25 -1.47 -4.80 45.78
C PHE A 25 -2.35 -5.12 46.99
N ASN A 26 -2.19 -4.36 48.07
CA ASN A 26 -3.14 -4.38 49.16
C ASN A 26 -4.36 -3.53 48.77
N ARG A 27 -5.48 -4.20 48.75
CA ARG A 27 -6.82 -3.64 48.57
C ARG A 27 -7.36 -3.37 49.96
N ASP A 28 -7.12 -2.19 50.52
CA ASP A 28 -7.77 -1.73 51.71
C ASP A 28 -8.97 -0.85 51.37
N GLU A 29 -10.14 -1.36 51.73
CA GLU A 29 -11.38 -0.64 51.86
C GLU A 29 -11.24 0.43 52.94
N ARG A 30 -11.35 1.70 52.56
CA ARG A 30 -11.72 2.75 53.51
C ARG A 30 -12.81 3.62 52.93
N ASN A 31 -14.01 3.32 53.35
CA ASN A 31 -15.11 4.26 53.45
C ASN A 31 -14.60 5.58 54.04
N ASN A 32 -14.78 6.67 53.37
CA ASN A 32 -14.80 7.97 54.03
C ASN A 32 -15.73 8.94 53.29
N ASP A 33 -16.91 9.07 53.86
CA ASP A 33 -17.87 10.14 53.65
C ASP A 33 -17.19 11.50 53.84
N ARG A 34 -17.01 12.27 52.76
CA ARG A 34 -16.81 13.72 52.83
C ARG A 34 -17.49 14.37 51.65
N GLY A 35 -18.57 15.10 52.02
CA GLY A 35 -19.36 15.90 51.12
C GLY A 35 -18.51 16.85 50.26
N PHE A 36 -18.65 16.77 48.98
CA PHE A 36 -18.07 17.69 48.03
C PHE A 36 -19.07 18.81 47.70
N LYS A 37 -18.92 19.95 48.38
CA LYS A 37 -19.46 21.22 47.93
C LYS A 37 -18.45 21.86 46.97
N GLY A 38 -18.89 22.26 45.78
CA GLY A 38 -18.14 23.16 44.95
C GLY A 38 -17.97 22.66 43.51
N GLY A 39 -19.01 22.80 42.70
CA GLY A 39 -18.93 22.62 41.25
C GLY A 39 -18.10 23.72 40.59
N ALA A 40 -16.86 23.45 40.26
CA ALA A 40 -16.15 24.26 39.29
C ALA A 40 -16.61 23.82 37.89
N LYS A 41 -17.32 24.71 37.19
CA LYS A 41 -17.66 24.55 35.78
C LYS A 41 -16.34 24.42 34.99
N ARG A 42 -16.01 23.22 34.53
CA ARG A 42 -14.99 23.04 33.51
C ARG A 42 -15.47 23.76 32.26
N THR A 43 -14.87 24.91 31.98
CA THR A 43 -15.01 25.59 30.69
C THR A 43 -14.52 24.62 29.61
N GLY A 44 -15.48 24.17 28.80
CA GLY A 44 -15.15 23.26 27.68
C GLY A 44 -14.08 23.87 26.79
N ALA A 45 -13.08 23.09 26.46
CA ALA A 45 -12.12 23.45 25.43
C ALA A 45 -12.91 23.84 24.16
N PRO A 46 -12.50 24.90 23.45
CA PRO A 46 -13.17 25.30 22.22
C PRO A 46 -13.21 24.10 21.25
N LYS A 47 -14.41 23.68 20.88
CA LYS A 47 -14.58 22.73 19.77
C LYS A 47 -13.94 23.39 18.55
N ARG A 48 -12.82 22.84 18.08
CA ARG A 48 -12.31 23.19 16.77
C ARG A 48 -13.43 22.84 15.80
N ASP A 49 -13.98 23.86 15.16
CA ASP A 49 -14.86 23.69 14.00
C ASP A 49 -14.00 23.06 12.88
N GLU A 50 -13.91 21.75 12.89
CA GLU A 50 -13.39 21.00 11.76
C GLU A 50 -14.39 21.19 10.62
N LYS A 51 -14.13 22.18 9.77
CA LYS A 51 -14.83 22.27 8.49
C LYS A 51 -14.70 20.91 7.81
N PRO A 52 -15.82 20.31 7.41
CA PRO A 52 -15.77 19.04 6.70
C PRO A 52 -14.83 19.20 5.50
N ARG A 53 -13.80 18.37 5.41
CA ARG A 53 -12.89 18.36 4.28
C ARG A 53 -13.71 18.01 3.04
N SER A 54 -14.06 19.02 2.24
CA SER A 54 -14.69 18.79 0.94
C SER A 54 -13.63 18.24 0.00
N TYR A 55 -13.61 16.94 -0.20
CA TYR A 55 -12.82 16.34 -1.26
C TYR A 55 -13.47 16.68 -2.60
N PRO A 56 -12.68 17.07 -3.61
CA PRO A 56 -13.24 17.33 -4.95
C PRO A 56 -13.92 16.04 -5.44
N LYS A 57 -15.21 16.11 -5.72
CA LYS A 57 -15.97 14.99 -6.28
C LYS A 57 -15.34 14.59 -7.61
N PHE A 58 -15.07 13.30 -7.77
CA PHE A 58 -14.62 12.75 -9.05
C PHE A 58 -15.72 12.99 -10.09
N ASN A 59 -15.42 13.76 -11.11
CA ASN A 59 -16.31 14.01 -12.24
C ASN A 59 -15.74 13.28 -13.48
N PRO A 60 -16.28 12.10 -13.85
CA PRO A 60 -15.77 11.32 -14.98
C PRO A 60 -15.87 12.06 -16.32
N SER A 61 -16.76 13.04 -16.45
CA SER A 61 -16.92 13.84 -17.65
C SER A 61 -15.86 14.93 -17.85
N GLN A 62 -14.95 15.14 -16.91
CA GLN A 62 -13.82 16.07 -17.03
C GLN A 62 -12.49 15.39 -17.36
N SER A 63 -12.51 14.13 -17.81
CA SER A 63 -11.28 13.53 -18.34
C SER A 63 -10.95 14.20 -19.66
N THR A 64 -9.97 15.05 -19.69
CA THR A 64 -9.40 15.70 -20.90
C THR A 64 -8.79 14.69 -21.88
N GLY A 65 -9.02 13.41 -21.68
CA GLY A 65 -8.34 12.33 -22.42
C GLY A 65 -6.87 12.17 -22.07
N GLU A 66 -6.30 13.13 -21.33
CA GLU A 66 -4.90 13.08 -20.93
C GLU A 66 -4.64 12.03 -19.83
N ILE A 67 -3.62 11.24 -20.02
CA ILE A 67 -3.17 10.20 -19.09
C ILE A 67 -1.75 10.55 -18.62
N ARG A 68 -1.44 10.37 -17.35
CA ARG A 68 -0.06 10.50 -16.86
C ARG A 68 0.81 9.41 -17.47
N LEU A 69 2.00 9.78 -17.94
CA LEU A 69 2.94 8.87 -18.60
C LEU A 69 3.28 7.64 -17.73
N ASN A 70 3.59 7.82 -16.45
CA ASN A 70 3.85 6.71 -15.52
C ASN A 70 2.65 5.76 -15.36
N ARG A 71 1.43 6.31 -15.43
CA ARG A 71 0.21 5.50 -15.41
C ARG A 71 0.08 4.67 -16.67
N PHE A 72 0.34 5.25 -17.84
CA PHE A 72 0.27 4.54 -19.12
C PHE A 72 1.29 3.39 -19.18
N ILE A 73 2.55 3.65 -18.77
CA ILE A 73 3.59 2.62 -18.71
C ILE A 73 3.17 1.48 -17.77
N SER A 74 2.62 1.81 -16.61
CA SER A 74 2.13 0.79 -15.67
C SER A 74 0.91 0.01 -16.20
N GLN A 75 0.04 0.64 -17.00
CA GLN A 75 -1.10 -0.03 -17.65
C GLN A 75 -0.70 -0.88 -18.85
N SER A 76 0.51 -0.73 -19.35
CA SER A 76 1.08 -1.61 -20.37
C SER A 76 1.76 -2.86 -19.78
N GLY A 77 1.60 -3.11 -18.49
CA GLY A 77 2.09 -4.31 -17.81
C GLY A 77 3.59 -4.35 -17.49
N VAL A 78 4.38 -3.39 -17.99
CA VAL A 78 5.84 -3.40 -17.90
C VAL A 78 6.34 -3.31 -16.45
N CYS A 79 5.75 -2.40 -15.65
CA CYS A 79 6.26 -2.13 -14.31
C CYS A 79 5.21 -1.45 -13.41
N SER A 80 5.54 -1.19 -12.14
CA SER A 80 4.72 -0.35 -11.27
C SER A 80 4.84 1.13 -11.63
N ARG A 81 3.92 1.96 -11.13
CA ARG A 81 3.98 3.41 -11.37
C ARG A 81 5.24 4.07 -10.79
N ARG A 82 5.76 3.56 -9.67
CA ARG A 82 6.98 4.08 -9.04
C ARG A 82 8.21 3.72 -9.88
N GLU A 83 8.32 2.48 -10.30
CA GLU A 83 9.37 2.05 -11.22
C GLU A 83 9.30 2.80 -12.57
N ALA A 84 8.08 3.09 -13.05
CA ALA A 84 7.89 3.91 -14.25
C ALA A 84 8.45 5.33 -14.06
N ASP A 85 8.29 5.93 -12.88
CA ASP A 85 8.89 7.23 -12.55
C ASP A 85 10.42 7.15 -12.59
N ASP A 86 11.03 6.08 -12.06
CA ASP A 86 12.48 5.84 -12.11
C ASP A 86 12.97 5.68 -13.55
N PHE A 87 12.23 4.96 -14.40
CA PHE A 87 12.55 4.78 -15.83
C PHE A 87 12.42 6.09 -16.63
N ILE A 88 11.43 6.93 -16.30
CA ILE A 88 11.29 8.26 -16.92
C ILE A 88 12.50 9.11 -16.57
N LEU A 89 12.91 9.16 -15.29
CA LEU A 89 14.10 9.88 -14.86
C LEU A 89 15.38 9.37 -15.51
N ALA A 90 15.50 8.07 -15.73
CA ALA A 90 16.62 7.43 -16.40
C ALA A 90 16.67 7.74 -17.92
N GLY A 91 15.62 8.35 -18.49
CA GLY A 91 15.58 8.73 -19.91
C GLY A 91 15.38 7.57 -20.88
N VAL A 92 14.89 6.41 -20.42
CA VAL A 92 14.64 5.24 -21.28
C VAL A 92 13.24 5.22 -21.89
N VAL A 93 12.47 6.28 -21.66
CA VAL A 93 11.10 6.44 -22.16
C VAL A 93 11.07 7.55 -23.22
N THR A 94 10.47 7.28 -24.36
CA THR A 94 10.24 8.28 -25.42
C THR A 94 8.76 8.43 -25.70
N VAL A 95 8.34 9.68 -25.97
CA VAL A 95 6.99 10.03 -26.42
C VAL A 95 7.12 10.72 -27.78
N ASN A 96 6.47 10.19 -28.80
CA ASN A 96 6.55 10.71 -30.18
C ASN A 96 8.00 10.88 -30.66
N GLY A 97 8.89 9.98 -30.25
CA GLY A 97 10.31 9.99 -30.61
C GLY A 97 11.19 10.94 -29.79
N GLN A 98 10.64 11.66 -28.82
CA GLN A 98 11.40 12.53 -27.91
C GLN A 98 11.56 11.88 -26.54
N VAL A 99 12.78 11.91 -25.98
CA VAL A 99 13.05 11.42 -24.64
C VAL A 99 12.38 12.32 -23.62
N VAL A 100 11.66 11.71 -22.69
CA VAL A 100 10.97 12.40 -21.59
C VAL A 100 11.62 12.02 -20.27
N THR A 101 12.09 13.02 -19.51
CA THR A 101 12.69 12.85 -18.18
C THR A 101 11.90 13.56 -17.08
N GLU A 102 10.87 14.32 -17.45
CA GLU A 102 10.06 15.10 -16.50
C GLU A 102 8.95 14.22 -15.91
N LEU A 103 8.92 14.17 -14.56
CA LEU A 103 7.85 13.48 -13.83
C LEU A 103 6.53 14.24 -13.93
N GLY A 104 5.44 13.47 -14.00
CA GLY A 104 4.10 14.05 -14.09
C GLY A 104 3.66 14.44 -15.50
N THR A 105 4.51 14.22 -16.51
CA THR A 105 4.17 14.40 -17.93
C THR A 105 2.87 13.71 -18.27
N LYS A 106 2.02 14.40 -18.99
CA LYS A 106 0.74 13.90 -19.51
C LYS A 106 0.86 13.62 -21.00
N ILE A 107 0.22 12.55 -21.42
CA ILE A 107 0.14 12.11 -22.81
C ILE A 107 -1.31 12.00 -23.26
N LEU A 108 -1.54 12.09 -24.54
CA LEU A 108 -2.82 11.80 -25.18
C LEU A 108 -2.88 10.32 -25.59
N PRO A 109 -4.08 9.75 -25.75
CA PRO A 109 -4.25 8.38 -26.26
C PRO A 109 -3.68 8.16 -27.66
N THR A 110 -3.46 9.24 -28.40
CA THR A 110 -2.90 9.24 -29.77
C THR A 110 -1.37 9.25 -29.77
N ASP A 111 -0.73 9.57 -28.63
CA ASP A 111 0.72 9.66 -28.55
C ASP A 111 1.36 8.27 -28.60
N GLU A 112 2.46 8.17 -29.32
CA GLU A 112 3.26 6.95 -29.35
C GLU A 112 4.28 6.97 -28.23
N VAL A 113 4.14 6.02 -27.29
CA VAL A 113 5.06 5.84 -26.18
C VAL A 113 5.92 4.62 -26.44
N ARG A 114 7.24 4.76 -26.25
CA ARG A 114 8.19 3.66 -26.35
C ARG A 114 9.00 3.54 -25.06
N PHE A 115 9.32 2.32 -24.71
CA PHE A 115 10.17 1.95 -23.59
C PHE A 115 11.30 1.07 -24.14
N HIS A 116 12.56 1.49 -23.96
CA HIS A 116 13.72 0.84 -24.60
C HIS A 116 13.50 0.56 -26.09
N ASP A 117 12.99 1.57 -26.82
CA ASP A 117 12.65 1.51 -28.26
C ASP A 117 11.48 0.58 -28.63
N GLU A 118 10.92 -0.19 -27.70
CA GLU A 118 9.74 -0.99 -27.91
C GLU A 118 8.45 -0.15 -27.71
N LYS A 119 7.54 -0.24 -28.69
CA LYS A 119 6.26 0.47 -28.62
C LYS A 119 5.37 -0.16 -27.56
N LEU A 120 4.96 0.65 -26.59
CA LEU A 120 4.01 0.23 -25.57
C LEU A 120 2.57 0.25 -26.11
N GLN A 121 1.82 -0.78 -25.73
CA GLN A 121 0.39 -0.88 -25.98
C GLN A 121 -0.32 -1.12 -24.64
N GLY A 122 -1.51 -0.54 -24.50
CA GLY A 122 -2.34 -0.81 -23.31
C GLY A 122 -2.79 -2.28 -23.30
N GLU A 123 -2.68 -2.92 -22.14
CA GLU A 123 -3.23 -4.25 -21.94
C GLU A 123 -4.76 -4.24 -21.89
N LYS A 124 -5.37 -5.38 -22.15
CA LYS A 124 -6.81 -5.57 -21.92
C LYS A 124 -7.11 -5.54 -20.43
N ASN A 125 -8.26 -4.95 -20.07
CA ASN A 125 -8.70 -4.98 -18.69
C ASN A 125 -9.11 -6.40 -18.27
N VAL A 126 -8.53 -6.88 -17.19
CA VAL A 126 -8.81 -8.19 -16.58
C VAL A 126 -9.42 -7.99 -15.20
N TYR A 127 -10.45 -8.76 -14.89
CA TYR A 127 -11.13 -8.75 -13.61
C TYR A 127 -11.23 -10.16 -13.06
N LEU A 128 -10.62 -10.38 -11.91
CA LEU A 128 -10.65 -11.66 -11.20
C LEU A 128 -11.32 -11.46 -9.85
N VAL A 129 -12.15 -12.42 -9.49
CA VAL A 129 -12.81 -12.47 -8.18
C VAL A 129 -12.24 -13.64 -7.41
N LEU A 130 -11.53 -13.33 -6.34
CA LEU A 130 -10.91 -14.32 -5.46
C LEU A 130 -11.69 -14.46 -4.17
N ASN A 131 -12.10 -15.68 -3.80
CA ASN A 131 -12.50 -15.99 -2.44
C ASN A 131 -11.22 -16.25 -1.63
N LYS A 132 -10.67 -15.18 -1.01
CA LYS A 132 -9.38 -15.21 -0.31
C LYS A 132 -9.45 -16.17 0.87
N PRO A 133 -8.59 -17.19 0.94
CA PRO A 133 -8.47 -18.05 2.11
C PRO A 133 -7.65 -17.37 3.24
N LYS A 134 -7.71 -17.95 4.44
CA LYS A 134 -6.83 -17.54 5.55
C LYS A 134 -5.37 -17.85 5.24
N GLY A 135 -4.47 -17.12 5.87
CA GLY A 135 -3.02 -17.33 5.78
C GLY A 135 -2.32 -16.60 4.63
N TYR A 136 -3.05 -15.97 3.73
CA TYR A 136 -2.50 -15.20 2.62
C TYR A 136 -2.54 -13.70 2.90
N VAL A 137 -1.45 -13.00 2.62
CA VAL A 137 -1.36 -11.53 2.75
C VAL A 137 -1.84 -10.87 1.47
N THR A 138 -2.62 -9.78 1.61
CA THR A 138 -3.07 -8.99 0.46
C THR A 138 -1.97 -7.99 0.07
N SER A 139 -0.98 -8.47 -0.62
CA SER A 139 0.14 -7.68 -1.17
C SER A 139 0.55 -8.25 -2.54
N LEU A 140 1.19 -7.42 -3.36
CA LEU A 140 1.84 -7.88 -4.59
C LEU A 140 3.09 -8.68 -4.24
N GLU A 141 3.94 -8.10 -3.39
CA GLU A 141 5.15 -8.68 -2.85
C GLU A 141 5.28 -8.27 -1.39
N ASP A 142 5.71 -9.18 -0.56
CA ASP A 142 5.98 -8.92 0.85
C ASP A 142 7.15 -9.82 1.31
N PRO A 143 8.32 -9.24 1.59
CA PRO A 143 9.51 -10.00 1.99
C PRO A 143 9.33 -10.74 3.33
N HIS A 144 8.32 -10.36 4.12
CA HIS A 144 8.02 -10.98 5.41
C HIS A 144 6.86 -11.99 5.36
N ALA A 145 6.21 -12.14 4.19
CA ALA A 145 5.10 -13.06 4.00
C ALA A 145 5.50 -14.26 3.14
N GLU A 146 5.28 -15.46 3.67
CA GLU A 146 5.49 -16.69 2.91
C GLU A 146 4.52 -16.85 1.73
N LYS A 147 3.29 -16.30 1.87
CA LYS A 147 2.19 -16.47 0.90
C LYS A 147 1.44 -15.17 0.70
N THR A 148 1.32 -14.75 -0.54
CA THR A 148 0.51 -13.60 -0.95
C THR A 148 -0.71 -14.06 -1.77
N VAL A 149 -1.70 -13.17 -1.92
CA VAL A 149 -2.85 -13.44 -2.78
C VAL A 149 -2.46 -13.61 -4.25
N MET A 150 -1.29 -13.07 -4.64
CA MET A 150 -0.79 -13.20 -6.01
C MET A 150 -0.38 -14.63 -6.35
N ASP A 151 0.06 -15.42 -5.36
CA ASP A 151 0.39 -16.84 -5.57
C ASP A 151 -0.83 -17.65 -6.01
N LEU A 152 -2.03 -17.25 -5.54
CA LEU A 152 -3.28 -17.92 -5.88
C LEU A 152 -3.78 -17.61 -7.30
N VAL A 153 -3.39 -16.46 -7.85
CA VAL A 153 -3.87 -15.99 -9.16
C VAL A 153 -2.79 -16.01 -10.24
N LYS A 154 -1.58 -16.45 -9.92
CA LYS A 154 -0.42 -16.45 -10.81
C LYS A 154 -0.68 -17.08 -12.18
N ASN A 155 -1.54 -18.10 -12.27
CA ASN A 155 -1.85 -18.81 -13.50
C ASN A 155 -3.24 -18.45 -14.08
N ALA A 156 -3.90 -17.44 -13.53
CA ALA A 156 -5.26 -17.08 -13.95
C ALA A 156 -5.27 -16.14 -15.17
N CYS A 157 -4.22 -15.35 -15.35
CA CYS A 157 -4.05 -14.43 -16.49
C CYS A 157 -2.57 -14.15 -16.71
N THR A 158 -2.25 -13.59 -17.87
CA THR A 158 -0.88 -13.17 -18.25
C THR A 158 -0.60 -11.74 -17.87
N GLU A 159 -1.66 -10.94 -17.75
CA GLU A 159 -1.61 -9.52 -17.46
C GLU A 159 -1.19 -9.27 -16.00
N ARG A 160 -0.55 -8.12 -15.78
CA ARG A 160 -0.11 -7.69 -14.45
C ARG A 160 -1.28 -7.15 -13.65
N VAL A 161 -1.89 -7.98 -12.83
CA VAL A 161 -3.04 -7.62 -11.97
C VAL A 161 -2.62 -7.30 -10.54
N TYR A 162 -3.48 -6.59 -9.81
CA TYR A 162 -3.29 -6.23 -8.40
C TYR A 162 -4.61 -6.22 -7.63
N PRO A 163 -4.57 -6.45 -6.30
CA PRO A 163 -5.78 -6.50 -5.48
C PRO A 163 -6.39 -5.10 -5.30
N VAL A 164 -7.72 -5.04 -5.33
CA VAL A 164 -8.53 -3.85 -5.05
C VAL A 164 -8.91 -3.85 -3.56
N GLY A 165 -8.29 -2.96 -2.80
CA GLY A 165 -8.42 -2.96 -1.35
C GLY A 165 -7.58 -4.05 -0.69
N ARG A 166 -7.84 -4.29 0.60
CA ARG A 166 -7.05 -5.23 1.41
C ARG A 166 -7.95 -5.99 2.38
N LEU A 167 -7.64 -7.26 2.54
CA LEU A 167 -8.14 -8.10 3.63
C LEU A 167 -6.95 -8.55 4.49
N ASP A 168 -7.14 -8.68 5.78
CA ASP A 168 -6.08 -9.15 6.68
C ASP A 168 -5.68 -10.60 6.38
N LYS A 169 -4.48 -11.01 6.82
CA LYS A 169 -3.93 -12.35 6.59
C LYS A 169 -4.92 -13.44 6.99
N ASN A 170 -5.59 -13.28 8.12
CA ASN A 170 -6.51 -14.29 8.67
C ASN A 170 -7.98 -14.05 8.31
N SER A 171 -8.29 -13.03 7.52
CA SER A 171 -9.64 -12.76 7.03
C SER A 171 -9.93 -13.61 5.80
N LEU A 172 -11.15 -14.12 5.74
CA LEU A 172 -11.77 -14.79 4.58
C LEU A 172 -12.64 -13.78 3.86
N GLY A 173 -12.78 -13.91 2.57
CA GLY A 173 -13.78 -13.13 1.86
C GLY A 173 -13.43 -12.81 0.42
N LEU A 174 -14.31 -12.07 -0.19
CA LEU A 174 -14.24 -11.69 -1.58
C LEU A 174 -13.19 -10.58 -1.77
N LEU A 175 -12.26 -10.81 -2.68
CA LEU A 175 -11.24 -9.85 -3.08
C LEU A 175 -11.27 -9.70 -4.60
N LEU A 176 -11.46 -8.48 -5.07
CA LEU A 176 -11.34 -8.17 -6.49
C LEU A 176 -9.86 -7.93 -6.83
N ILE A 177 -9.41 -8.50 -7.94
CA ILE A 177 -8.06 -8.35 -8.47
C ILE A 177 -8.18 -7.92 -9.93
N THR A 178 -7.49 -6.86 -10.33
CA THR A 178 -7.61 -6.29 -11.66
C THR A 178 -6.35 -5.49 -12.05
N ASN A 179 -6.17 -5.23 -13.34
CA ASN A 179 -5.22 -4.24 -13.87
C ASN A 179 -5.90 -2.89 -14.16
N ASP A 180 -7.23 -2.77 -13.99
CA ASP A 180 -7.98 -1.55 -14.21
C ASP A 180 -7.90 -0.58 -13.01
N GLY A 181 -7.05 0.44 -13.15
CA GLY A 181 -6.88 1.45 -12.12
C GLY A 181 -8.03 2.44 -12.00
N ASP A 182 -8.89 2.55 -13.00
CA ASP A 182 -10.05 3.46 -12.95
C ASP A 182 -11.15 2.85 -12.10
N ILE A 183 -11.46 1.59 -12.31
CA ILE A 183 -12.42 0.87 -11.46
C ILE A 183 -11.91 0.77 -10.03
N THR A 184 -10.61 0.49 -9.84
CA THR A 184 -9.98 0.50 -8.51
C THR A 184 -10.21 1.81 -7.80
N ARG A 185 -9.98 2.93 -8.48
CA ARG A 185 -10.20 4.27 -7.94
C ARG A 185 -11.67 4.53 -7.60
N GLN A 186 -12.59 4.16 -8.48
CA GLN A 186 -14.03 4.35 -8.25
C GLN A 186 -14.54 3.58 -7.03
N LEU A 187 -14.06 2.35 -6.84
CA LEU A 187 -14.48 1.49 -5.73
C LEU A 187 -13.84 1.87 -4.39
N THR A 188 -12.63 2.41 -4.40
CA THR A 188 -11.86 2.69 -3.17
C THR A 188 -11.82 4.17 -2.78
N HIS A 189 -12.23 5.08 -3.67
CA HIS A 189 -12.22 6.51 -3.38
C HIS A 189 -13.33 6.85 -2.38
N PRO A 190 -13.03 7.56 -1.27
CA PRO A 190 -14.05 8.07 -0.39
C PRO A 190 -14.92 9.09 -1.14
N SER A 191 -16.23 8.83 -1.22
CA SER A 191 -17.25 9.68 -1.84
C SER A 191 -17.85 10.66 -0.85
#